data_eb75d93e020faaf3a18ae456b9215a93
#
_entry.id   eb75d93e020faaf3a18ae456b9215a93
#
_cell.length_a   1.000
_cell.length_b   1.000
_cell.length_c   1.000
_cell.angle_alpha   90.00
_cell.angle_beta   90.00
_cell.angle_gamma   90.00
#
_symmetry.space_group_name_H-M   'P 1'
#
loop_
_entity.id
_entity.type
_entity.pdbx_description
1 polymer ?
#
loop_
_entity_poly.entity_id
_entity_poly.type
_entity_poly.pdbx_seq_one_letter_code
_entity_poly.pdbx_strand_id
1 'polypeptide(L)'
;ELAYSKSHDDKDLYEWKDLFTSSSMGLGAVILAPLLKIISAATIFYLVYEIFNPEVNGVRMNIMGYQSFGWAWYVWLTCQLLDDLSYYWLHRFNHTVRFMWAAHIVHHSATRYNFGTGLRNGWVTIMYKPIFYMWLPAIGFHPEMVLVCLGVEALWQFQFFFAHHRKATFLNSYVLYVS
;
A
#
# COMPACT_ATOMS: atom_id res chain seq x y z
N GLU A 1 -12.73 7.32 -17.85
CA GLU A 1 -13.90 6.95 -17.05
C GLU A 1 -15.03 7.97 -17.22
N LEU A 2 -14.82 9.26 -16.97
CA LEU A 2 -15.79 10.35 -17.18
C LEU A 2 -16.32 10.40 -18.63
N ALA A 3 -15.44 10.21 -19.63
CA ALA A 3 -15.82 10.18 -21.04
C ALA A 3 -16.64 8.91 -21.35
N TYR A 4 -16.31 7.79 -20.74
CA TYR A 4 -17.04 6.53 -20.88
C TYR A 4 -18.45 6.64 -20.26
N SER A 5 -18.55 7.15 -19.04
CA SER A 5 -19.83 7.40 -18.34
C SER A 5 -20.75 8.29 -19.15
N LYS A 6 -20.22 9.37 -19.75
CA LYS A 6 -20.99 10.26 -20.64
C LYS A 6 -21.47 9.57 -21.91
N SER A 7 -20.67 8.66 -22.49
CA SER A 7 -21.02 7.99 -23.75
C SER A 7 -22.02 6.85 -23.57
N HIS A 8 -22.17 6.31 -22.36
CA HIS A 8 -23.05 5.18 -22.04
C HIS A 8 -24.26 5.57 -21.17
N ASP A 9 -24.49 6.88 -21.00
CA ASP A 9 -25.60 7.46 -20.21
C ASP A 9 -25.66 6.98 -18.74
N ASP A 10 -24.52 6.52 -18.21
CA ASP A 10 -24.33 6.10 -16.83
C ASP A 10 -24.17 7.34 -15.94
N LYS A 11 -25.23 8.15 -15.87
CA LYS A 11 -25.27 9.42 -15.09
C LYS A 11 -25.04 9.22 -13.61
N ASP A 12 -25.18 7.97 -13.17
CA ASP A 12 -25.11 7.60 -11.77
C ASP A 12 -23.71 7.21 -11.27
N LEU A 13 -22.72 7.14 -12.16
CA LEU A 13 -21.37 6.71 -11.80
C LEU A 13 -20.60 7.77 -10.99
N TYR A 14 -20.91 9.03 -11.23
CA TYR A 14 -20.22 10.16 -10.57
C TYR A 14 -21.20 11.12 -9.91
N GLU A 15 -21.14 11.16 -8.59
CA GLU A 15 -21.71 12.27 -7.81
C GLU A 15 -20.61 13.34 -7.60
N TRP A 16 -20.89 14.60 -7.96
CA TRP A 16 -19.90 15.70 -7.88
C TRP A 16 -19.32 15.89 -6.48
N LYS A 17 -20.13 15.68 -5.45
CA LYS A 17 -19.68 15.76 -4.05
C LYS A 17 -18.67 14.66 -3.72
N ASP A 18 -18.95 13.44 -4.15
CA ASP A 18 -18.05 12.30 -3.98
C ASP A 18 -16.76 12.45 -4.77
N LEU A 19 -16.85 12.94 -6.01
CA LEU A 19 -15.67 13.20 -6.84
C LEU A 19 -14.79 14.29 -6.22
N PHE A 20 -15.38 15.40 -5.76
CA PHE A 20 -14.64 16.48 -5.11
C PHE A 20 -13.98 16.00 -3.81
N THR A 21 -14.70 15.26 -2.97
CA THR A 21 -14.17 14.69 -1.72
C THR A 21 -13.02 13.73 -2.00
N SER A 22 -13.19 12.80 -2.94
CA SER A 22 -12.16 11.83 -3.31
C SER A 22 -10.93 12.51 -3.91
N SER A 23 -11.13 13.50 -4.79
CA SER A 23 -10.04 14.24 -5.42
C SER A 23 -9.26 15.10 -4.42
N SER A 24 -9.93 15.77 -3.48
CA SER A 24 -9.27 16.57 -2.44
C SER A 24 -8.48 15.69 -1.47
N MET A 25 -9.02 14.53 -1.09
CA MET A 25 -8.30 13.56 -0.27
C MET A 25 -7.09 12.96 -1.01
N GLY A 26 -7.26 12.62 -2.29
CA GLY A 26 -6.19 12.13 -3.15
C GLY A 26 -5.09 13.17 -3.34
N LEU A 27 -5.45 14.43 -3.60
CA LEU A 27 -4.48 15.52 -3.73
C LEU A 27 -3.70 15.73 -2.43
N GLY A 28 -4.39 15.74 -1.28
CA GLY A 28 -3.73 15.81 0.03
C GLY A 28 -2.79 14.61 0.26
N ALA A 29 -3.20 13.40 -0.13
CA ALA A 29 -2.35 12.23 -0.06
C ALA A 29 -1.13 12.32 -1.00
N VAL A 30 -1.27 12.85 -2.20
CA VAL A 30 -0.16 13.04 -3.15
C VAL A 30 0.84 14.09 -2.66
N ILE A 31 0.39 15.14 -1.97
CA ILE A 31 1.28 16.18 -1.44
C ILE A 31 1.91 15.75 -0.12
N LEU A 32 1.10 15.24 0.82
CA LEU A 32 1.55 14.93 2.18
C LEU A 32 2.19 13.54 2.30
N ALA A 33 1.69 12.55 1.53
CA ALA A 33 2.18 11.19 1.63
C ALA A 33 3.66 11.02 1.26
N PRO A 34 4.24 11.65 0.23
CA PRO A 34 5.67 11.56 -0.03
C PRO A 34 6.51 12.11 1.13
N LEU A 35 6.13 13.27 1.66
CA LEU A 35 6.85 13.88 2.79
C LEU A 35 6.77 13.01 4.05
N LEU A 36 5.57 12.57 4.42
CA LEU A 36 5.36 11.75 5.60
C LEU A 36 5.89 10.32 5.43
N LYS A 37 5.77 9.72 4.24
CA LYS A 37 6.31 8.38 3.95
C LYS A 37 7.82 8.37 3.90
N ILE A 38 8.46 9.34 3.25
CA ILE A 38 9.92 9.43 3.17
C ILE A 38 10.49 9.64 4.57
N ILE A 39 9.89 10.53 5.36
CA ILE A 39 10.37 10.81 6.71
C ILE A 39 10.09 9.65 7.66
N SER A 40 8.90 9.05 7.63
CA SER A 40 8.53 8.00 8.60
C SER A 40 8.97 6.60 8.17
N ALA A 41 8.62 6.16 6.97
CA ALA A 41 8.89 4.79 6.54
C ALA A 41 10.37 4.58 6.23
N ALA A 42 11.00 5.49 5.48
CA ALA A 42 12.42 5.37 5.18
C ALA A 42 13.24 5.42 6.47
N THR A 43 13.00 6.42 7.33
CA THR A 43 13.73 6.53 8.60
C THR A 43 13.56 5.29 9.47
N ILE A 44 12.35 4.77 9.62
CA ILE A 44 12.07 3.55 10.40
C ILE A 44 12.77 2.35 9.77
N PHE A 45 12.69 2.17 8.44
CA PHE A 45 13.27 1.01 7.78
C PHE A 45 14.79 1.02 7.83
N TYR A 46 15.43 2.18 7.62
CA TYR A 46 16.88 2.30 7.76
C TYR A 46 17.32 2.08 9.21
N LEU A 47 16.63 2.66 10.18
CA LEU A 47 16.95 2.49 11.59
C LEU A 47 16.84 1.01 12.01
N VAL A 48 15.76 0.34 11.64
CA VAL A 48 15.54 -1.08 11.90
C VAL A 48 16.61 -1.91 11.21
N TYR A 49 16.91 -1.61 9.94
CA TYR A 49 17.95 -2.32 9.20
C TYR A 49 19.31 -2.22 9.88
N GLU A 50 19.73 -1.02 10.29
CA GLU A 50 21.00 -0.80 10.98
C GLU A 50 21.09 -1.49 12.35
N ILE A 51 19.98 -1.48 13.11
CA ILE A 51 19.93 -2.11 14.43
C ILE A 51 19.99 -3.63 14.33
N PHE A 52 19.24 -4.23 13.40
CA PHE A 52 19.06 -5.68 13.30
C PHE A 52 20.03 -6.36 12.32
N ASN A 53 20.80 -5.58 11.53
CA ASN A 53 21.81 -6.10 10.61
C ASN A 53 23.16 -5.42 10.87
N PRO A 54 23.79 -5.62 12.03
CA PRO A 54 25.08 -5.04 12.34
C PRO A 54 26.16 -5.52 11.37
N GLU A 55 27.13 -4.66 11.13
CA GLU A 55 28.29 -5.00 10.34
C GLU A 55 29.30 -5.76 11.22
N VAL A 56 29.63 -6.99 10.83
CA VAL A 56 30.62 -7.84 11.50
C VAL A 56 31.69 -8.22 10.48
N ASN A 57 32.93 -7.80 10.72
CA ASN A 57 34.09 -8.05 9.83
C ASN A 57 33.86 -7.60 8.36
N GLY A 58 33.20 -6.46 8.16
CA GLY A 58 32.92 -5.92 6.82
C GLY A 58 31.73 -6.56 6.10
N VAL A 59 30.97 -7.44 6.78
CA VAL A 59 29.78 -8.11 6.25
C VAL A 59 28.58 -7.80 7.15
N ARG A 60 27.46 -7.38 6.55
CA ARG A 60 26.23 -7.20 7.29
C ARG A 60 25.56 -8.54 7.56
N MET A 61 25.29 -8.80 8.83
CA MET A 61 24.68 -10.03 9.30
C MET A 61 23.28 -9.73 9.81
N ASN A 62 22.29 -10.49 9.32
CA ASN A 62 20.91 -10.33 9.76
C ASN A 62 20.68 -10.94 11.15
N ILE A 63 19.49 -10.72 11.73
CA ILE A 63 19.10 -11.24 13.05
C ILE A 63 19.24 -12.76 13.19
N MET A 64 19.21 -13.51 12.07
CA MET A 64 19.35 -14.97 12.06
C MET A 64 20.81 -15.42 11.98
N GLY A 65 21.77 -14.48 11.95
CA GLY A 65 23.21 -14.76 11.82
C GLY A 65 23.67 -15.10 10.41
N TYR A 66 22.85 -14.81 9.38
CA TYR A 66 23.22 -14.95 7.98
C TYR A 66 23.54 -13.59 7.38
N GLN A 67 24.31 -13.58 6.28
CA GLN A 67 24.55 -12.37 5.52
C GLN A 67 23.22 -11.75 5.06
N SER A 68 23.09 -10.43 5.16
CA SER A 68 21.94 -9.68 4.65
C SER A 68 21.71 -9.98 3.17
N PHE A 69 20.44 -9.98 2.75
CA PHE A 69 20.07 -10.36 1.40
C PHE A 69 20.67 -9.41 0.36
N GLY A 70 21.17 -9.98 -0.75
CA GLY A 70 21.67 -9.20 -1.88
C GLY A 70 20.55 -8.71 -2.80
N TRP A 71 20.95 -8.24 -4.00
CA TRP A 71 20.06 -7.63 -5.00
C TRP A 71 19.64 -8.58 -6.12
N ALA A 72 19.74 -9.91 -5.93
CA ALA A 72 19.37 -10.90 -6.93
C ALA A 72 17.85 -10.85 -7.21
N TRP A 73 17.43 -11.16 -8.43
CA TRP A 73 16.04 -11.09 -8.87
C TRP A 73 15.07 -11.89 -7.97
N TYR A 74 15.49 -13.05 -7.49
CA TYR A 74 14.68 -13.89 -6.60
C TYR A 74 14.50 -13.27 -5.22
N VAL A 75 15.45 -12.45 -4.74
CA VAL A 75 15.32 -11.68 -3.50
C VAL A 75 14.24 -10.61 -3.65
N TRP A 76 14.20 -9.93 -4.80
CA TRP A 76 13.14 -8.98 -5.12
C TRP A 76 11.76 -9.65 -5.15
N LEU A 77 11.66 -10.80 -5.81
CA LEU A 77 10.41 -11.55 -5.86
C LEU A 77 9.96 -11.98 -4.45
N THR A 78 10.89 -12.48 -3.63
CA THR A 78 10.59 -12.87 -2.24
C THR A 78 10.17 -11.65 -1.42
N CYS A 79 10.86 -10.52 -1.54
CA CYS A 79 10.50 -9.28 -0.87
C CYS A 79 9.08 -8.85 -1.23
N GLN A 80 8.71 -8.87 -2.53
CA GLN A 80 7.38 -8.51 -2.99
C GLN A 80 6.29 -9.43 -2.41
N LEU A 81 6.51 -10.75 -2.39
CA LEU A 81 5.54 -11.70 -1.80
C LEU A 81 5.35 -11.47 -0.30
N LEU A 82 6.43 -11.14 0.42
CA LEU A 82 6.37 -10.85 1.85
C LEU A 82 5.78 -9.45 2.13
N ASP A 83 5.95 -8.51 1.21
CA ASP A 83 5.30 -7.20 1.21
C ASP A 83 3.78 -7.36 1.06
N ASP A 84 3.31 -8.18 0.11
CA ASP A 84 1.90 -8.52 -0.07
C ASP A 84 1.29 -9.20 1.17
N LEU A 85 2.06 -10.08 1.82
CA LEU A 85 1.66 -10.68 3.09
C LEU A 85 1.51 -9.63 4.20
N SER A 86 2.42 -8.67 4.26
CA SER A 86 2.35 -7.54 5.21
C SER A 86 1.13 -6.67 4.95
N TYR A 87 0.83 -6.42 3.68
CA TYR A 87 -0.38 -5.71 3.28
C TYR A 87 -1.65 -6.45 3.69
N TYR A 88 -1.72 -7.76 3.46
CA TYR A 88 -2.86 -8.57 3.88
C TYR A 88 -3.15 -8.41 5.38
N TRP A 89 -2.12 -8.51 6.24
CA TRP A 89 -2.30 -8.34 7.67
C TRP A 89 -2.68 -6.91 8.05
N LEU A 90 -2.03 -5.91 7.46
CA LEU A 90 -2.39 -4.49 7.65
C LEU A 90 -3.86 -4.26 7.31
N HIS A 91 -4.32 -4.72 6.13
CA HIS A 91 -5.68 -4.54 5.67
C HIS A 91 -6.69 -5.27 6.59
N ARG A 92 -6.38 -6.52 6.95
CA ARG A 92 -7.19 -7.30 7.90
C ARG A 92 -7.33 -6.60 9.25
N PHE A 93 -6.24 -6.06 9.79
CA PHE A 93 -6.29 -5.30 11.04
C PHE A 93 -7.05 -3.98 10.90
N ASN A 94 -6.96 -3.32 9.76
CA ASN A 94 -7.77 -2.14 9.46
C ASN A 94 -9.27 -2.43 9.58
N HIS A 95 -9.72 -3.64 9.27
CA HIS A 95 -11.13 -4.05 9.40
C HIS A 95 -11.51 -4.60 10.78
N THR A 96 -10.56 -5.06 11.58
CA THR A 96 -10.85 -5.76 12.86
C THR A 96 -10.51 -4.93 14.09
N VAL A 97 -9.53 -4.03 14.01
CA VAL A 97 -9.10 -3.21 15.13
C VAL A 97 -9.79 -1.83 15.07
N ARG A 98 -10.56 -1.49 16.09
CA ARG A 98 -11.40 -0.27 16.14
C ARG A 98 -10.67 1.02 15.79
N PHE A 99 -9.46 1.22 16.33
CA PHE A 99 -8.64 2.39 16.03
C PHE A 99 -8.24 2.44 14.55
N MET A 100 -7.80 1.31 14.01
CA MET A 100 -7.40 1.21 12.60
C MET A 100 -8.60 1.33 11.66
N TRP A 101 -9.74 0.75 12.03
CA TRP A 101 -10.99 0.93 11.31
C TRP A 101 -11.42 2.40 11.24
N ALA A 102 -11.30 3.14 12.34
CA ALA A 102 -11.63 4.58 12.35
C ALA A 102 -10.80 5.39 11.32
N ALA A 103 -9.55 4.99 11.06
CA ALA A 103 -8.73 5.59 10.03
C ALA A 103 -9.07 5.06 8.61
N HIS A 104 -9.54 3.81 8.52
CA HIS A 104 -9.76 3.10 7.25
C HIS A 104 -11.19 3.28 6.69
N ILE A 105 -12.18 3.54 7.55
CA ILE A 105 -13.58 3.73 7.14
C ILE A 105 -13.75 4.80 6.06
N VAL A 106 -12.85 5.77 6.00
CA VAL A 106 -12.84 6.82 4.98
C VAL A 106 -12.69 6.21 3.57
N HIS A 107 -11.89 5.15 3.43
CA HIS A 107 -11.74 4.42 2.18
C HIS A 107 -13.06 3.73 1.77
N HIS A 108 -13.81 3.22 2.72
CA HIS A 108 -15.10 2.55 2.51
C HIS A 108 -16.31 3.51 2.49
N SER A 109 -16.12 4.82 2.64
CA SER A 109 -17.20 5.80 2.71
C SER A 109 -17.72 6.28 1.35
N ALA A 110 -17.18 5.77 0.24
CA ALA A 110 -17.68 6.11 -1.09
C ALA A 110 -19.04 5.45 -1.33
N THR A 111 -20.01 6.23 -1.78
CA THR A 111 -21.35 5.74 -2.11
C THR A 111 -21.36 4.97 -3.43
N ARG A 112 -20.37 5.21 -4.29
CA ARG A 112 -20.23 4.59 -5.61
C ARG A 112 -18.78 4.20 -5.84
N TYR A 113 -18.60 2.98 -6.35
CA TYR A 113 -17.27 2.45 -6.65
C TYR A 113 -16.79 2.97 -8.00
N ASN A 114 -15.85 3.90 -7.99
CA ASN A 114 -15.24 4.49 -9.17
C ASN A 114 -13.75 4.75 -8.92
N PHE A 115 -13.02 5.22 -9.93
CA PHE A 115 -11.59 5.53 -9.81
C PHE A 115 -11.28 6.49 -8.66
N GLY A 116 -12.17 7.46 -8.38
CA GLY A 116 -12.03 8.36 -7.25
C GLY A 116 -12.01 7.67 -5.89
N THR A 117 -12.65 6.49 -5.76
CA THR A 117 -12.62 5.69 -4.52
C THR A 117 -11.21 5.22 -4.19
N GLY A 118 -10.40 4.88 -5.19
CA GLY A 118 -8.99 4.51 -5.01
C GLY A 118 -8.12 5.64 -4.47
N LEU A 119 -8.50 6.89 -4.72
CA LEU A 119 -7.81 8.07 -4.18
C LEU A 119 -8.25 8.41 -2.74
N ARG A 120 -9.38 7.86 -2.28
CA ARG A 120 -9.94 8.11 -0.96
C ARG A 120 -9.24 7.25 0.10
N ASN A 121 -8.06 7.69 0.54
CA ASN A 121 -7.28 6.98 1.54
C ASN A 121 -7.10 7.84 2.81
N GLY A 122 -7.21 7.22 3.97
CA GLY A 122 -7.05 7.90 5.26
C GLY A 122 -5.58 8.29 5.51
N TRP A 123 -5.31 9.55 5.82
CA TRP A 123 -3.93 10.03 6.06
C TRP A 123 -3.30 9.42 7.32
N VAL A 124 -4.11 9.08 8.31
CA VAL A 124 -3.64 8.46 9.56
C VAL A 124 -2.99 7.10 9.32
N THR A 125 -3.43 6.37 8.29
CA THR A 125 -2.85 5.08 7.90
C THR A 125 -1.35 5.17 7.62
N ILE A 126 -0.87 6.31 7.11
CA ILE A 126 0.53 6.55 6.80
C ILE A 126 1.40 6.45 8.07
N MET A 127 0.86 6.79 9.24
CA MET A 127 1.62 6.80 10.49
C MET A 127 1.92 5.40 11.03
N TYR A 128 1.00 4.44 10.88
CA TYR A 128 1.18 3.09 11.40
C TYR A 128 1.51 2.04 10.33
N LYS A 129 1.30 2.35 9.05
CA LYS A 129 1.63 1.44 7.94
C LYS A 129 3.08 0.91 8.03
N PRO A 130 4.12 1.72 8.31
CA PRO A 130 5.50 1.24 8.37
C PRO A 130 5.74 0.14 9.41
N ILE A 131 4.96 0.11 10.49
CA ILE A 131 5.08 -0.90 11.56
C ILE A 131 4.84 -2.32 11.01
N PHE A 132 3.94 -2.46 10.05
CA PHE A 132 3.61 -3.75 9.45
C PHE A 132 4.66 -4.26 8.46
N TYR A 133 5.57 -3.39 8.01
CA TYR A 133 6.60 -3.72 7.02
C TYR A 133 8.01 -3.71 7.60
N MET A 134 8.23 -3.13 8.80
CA MET A 134 9.55 -2.98 9.40
C MET A 134 10.27 -4.31 9.69
N TRP A 135 9.54 -5.41 9.76
CA TRP A 135 10.13 -6.74 9.94
C TRP A 135 10.92 -7.21 8.70
N LEU A 136 10.60 -6.70 7.50
CA LEU A 136 11.33 -7.01 6.28
C LEU A 136 12.79 -6.51 6.35
N PRO A 137 13.07 -5.24 6.65
CA PRO A 137 14.45 -4.81 6.87
C PRO A 137 15.08 -5.48 8.09
N ALA A 138 14.33 -5.85 9.14
CA ALA A 138 14.89 -6.55 10.30
C ALA A 138 15.45 -7.93 9.94
N ILE A 139 14.85 -8.65 9.01
CA ILE A 139 15.35 -9.96 8.56
C ILE A 139 16.43 -9.89 7.47
N GLY A 140 16.76 -8.67 6.98
CA GLY A 140 17.90 -8.47 6.09
C GLY A 140 17.59 -7.97 4.69
N PHE A 141 16.33 -7.62 4.35
CA PHE A 141 16.02 -6.94 3.09
C PHE A 141 16.47 -5.48 3.16
N HIS A 142 17.09 -5.00 2.09
CA HIS A 142 17.51 -3.60 2.00
C HIS A 142 16.30 -2.65 2.09
N PRO A 143 16.39 -1.56 2.87
CA PRO A 143 15.29 -0.59 3.01
C PRO A 143 14.77 -0.05 1.68
N GLU A 144 15.67 0.20 0.72
CA GLU A 144 15.32 0.68 -0.62
C GLU A 144 14.46 -0.34 -1.38
N MET A 145 14.79 -1.64 -1.25
CA MET A 145 14.02 -2.73 -1.85
C MET A 145 12.60 -2.75 -1.30
N VAL A 146 12.45 -2.67 0.02
CA VAL A 146 11.12 -2.63 0.68
C VAL A 146 10.33 -1.40 0.23
N LEU A 147 10.96 -0.23 0.13
CA LEU A 147 10.30 0.99 -0.34
C LEU A 147 9.82 0.89 -1.79
N VAL A 148 10.61 0.24 -2.65
CA VAL A 148 10.20 -0.02 -4.05
C VAL A 148 9.04 -1.00 -4.11
N CYS A 149 9.07 -2.11 -3.35
CA CYS A 149 7.98 -3.07 -3.26
C CYS A 149 6.67 -2.42 -2.80
N LEU A 150 6.71 -1.57 -1.77
CA LEU A 150 5.58 -0.75 -1.33
C LEU A 150 5.04 0.16 -2.45
N GLY A 151 5.91 0.69 -3.31
CA GLY A 151 5.51 1.49 -4.46
C GLY A 151 4.82 0.65 -5.53
N VAL A 152 5.35 -0.53 -5.83
CA VAL A 152 4.77 -1.49 -6.78
C VAL A 152 3.41 -1.96 -6.29
N GLU A 153 3.28 -2.31 -5.00
CA GLU A 153 2.01 -2.68 -4.36
C GLU A 153 0.95 -1.59 -4.54
N ALA A 154 1.29 -0.33 -4.27
CA ALA A 154 0.39 0.79 -4.43
C ALA A 154 -0.10 0.95 -5.88
N LEU A 155 0.80 0.81 -6.87
CA LEU A 155 0.45 0.85 -8.29
C LEU A 155 -0.45 -0.34 -8.68
N TRP A 156 -0.18 -1.52 -8.14
CA TRP A 156 -0.97 -2.72 -8.38
C TRP A 156 -2.39 -2.57 -7.87
N GLN A 157 -2.59 -2.02 -6.69
CA GLN A 157 -3.90 -1.72 -6.13
C GLN A 157 -4.71 -0.78 -7.02
N PHE A 158 -4.11 0.25 -7.61
CA PHE A 158 -4.78 1.12 -8.56
C PHE A 158 -5.30 0.38 -9.79
N GLN A 159 -4.61 -0.65 -10.28
CA GLN A 159 -5.05 -1.42 -11.43
C GLN A 159 -6.35 -2.21 -11.16
N PHE A 160 -6.59 -2.66 -9.93
CA PHE A 160 -7.84 -3.33 -9.57
C PHE A 160 -9.05 -2.40 -9.70
N PHE A 161 -8.90 -1.11 -9.41
CA PHE A 161 -9.96 -0.13 -9.62
C PHE A 161 -10.30 0.06 -11.10
N PHE A 162 -9.32 -0.07 -12.00
CA PHE A 162 -9.56 -0.05 -13.45
C PHE A 162 -10.22 -1.33 -13.96
N ALA A 163 -9.81 -2.48 -13.46
CA ALA A 163 -10.29 -3.77 -13.94
C ALA A 163 -11.76 -4.02 -13.57
N HIS A 164 -12.24 -3.46 -12.47
CA HIS A 164 -13.64 -3.63 -12.04
C HIS A 164 -14.65 -3.02 -13.01
N HIS A 165 -14.29 -1.98 -13.74
CA HIS A 165 -15.14 -1.39 -14.80
C HIS A 165 -15.21 -2.21 -16.08
N ARG A 166 -14.25 -3.09 -16.32
CA ARG A 166 -14.33 -4.05 -17.43
C ARG A 166 -14.80 -5.37 -16.83
N LYS A 167 -16.09 -5.73 -17.02
CA LYS A 167 -16.76 -6.96 -16.59
C LYS A 167 -15.77 -8.04 -16.11
N ALA A 168 -15.74 -8.22 -14.79
CA ALA A 168 -14.74 -8.96 -14.03
C ALA A 168 -14.36 -10.29 -14.69
N THR A 169 -13.11 -10.44 -15.04
CA THR A 169 -12.49 -11.71 -15.30
C THR A 169 -12.41 -12.50 -13.98
N PHE A 170 -12.48 -13.83 -14.06
CA PHE A 170 -12.52 -14.79 -12.95
C PHE A 170 -11.54 -14.49 -11.78
N LEU A 171 -10.38 -13.91 -12.07
CA LEU A 171 -9.39 -13.46 -11.07
C LEU A 171 -9.86 -12.30 -10.18
N ASN A 172 -10.74 -11.42 -10.68
CA ASN A 172 -11.27 -10.29 -9.91
C ASN A 172 -12.21 -10.73 -8.79
N SER A 173 -12.92 -11.85 -8.96
CA SER A 173 -13.83 -12.36 -7.95
C SER A 173 -13.10 -12.82 -6.69
N TYR A 174 -11.87 -13.35 -6.82
CA TYR A 174 -11.07 -13.79 -5.69
C TYR A 174 -10.51 -12.64 -4.85
N VAL A 175 -10.14 -11.53 -5.47
CA VAL A 175 -9.56 -10.38 -4.77
C VAL A 175 -10.63 -9.57 -4.03
N LEU A 176 -11.84 -9.48 -4.58
CA LEU A 176 -12.98 -8.82 -3.93
C LEU A 176 -13.51 -9.57 -2.70
N TYR A 177 -13.21 -10.87 -2.57
CA TYR A 177 -13.62 -11.66 -1.41
C TYR A 177 -12.69 -11.49 -0.19
N VAL A 178 -11.53 -10.87 -0.37
CA VAL A 178 -10.50 -10.66 0.67
C VAL A 178 -10.43 -9.20 1.11
N SER A 179 -11.12 -8.29 0.43
CA SER A 179 -11.15 -6.85 0.76
C SER A 179 -12.35 -6.45 1.65
#